data_0560120f8786f16dbcaa004ba0faa42f
#
_entry.id   0560120f8786f16dbcaa004ba0faa42f
#
_cell.length_a   1.000
_cell.length_b   1.000
_cell.length_c   1.000
_cell.angle_alpha   90.00
_cell.angle_beta   90.00
_cell.angle_gamma   90.00
#
_symmetry.space_group_name_H-M   'P 1'
#
loop_
_entity.id
_entity.type
_entity.pdbx_description
1 polymer ?
#
loop_
_entity_poly.entity_id
_entity_poly.type
_entity_poly.pdbx_seq_one_letter_code
_entity_poly.pdbx_strand_id
1 'polypeptide(L)'
;MSGQRQRIAILPGKDGSGNRTSSAGAATYKESCDLIDLSSYKEIQMSDDEDVVNSSLVICQAKVTMEELVRYTMRSKNMIPKVVAEFRNITVGGAISGAALESTSHKYGQFMDTVAWIKVLTGSGEIVTTNKGDSLWCSLSGTYGSMGIVLEAALECVPATPYVQVSYYAFDSVEHGIKALLDVVSEKRHVFLDGLTFPPQQVPLQSVEDQNPANRRGTVVMQGEMIGSFEDPPRIQGWKCKVHGGSFYYEHVRDLLNEHFRKARKRNNLKSDRTTVEAFFQEVIYMEDYLFRYDYGAFWMARPMAFEPNKLLSYFPFIICLFIASYRWVRIVTGSMFTTKTMFKILKQAPESVVAKRMVVQDCYIPPETVNGFLSWVYRSIPISTPIWLCPVLFNNNQPFTPSYKKQNQSKPTVSAPVMINCGIYGRVSDGRGAYYTQQLEAMCEQLGGRKMLYAQNHYTESDFWRIFDQTIYDVLRESHHATEAFPSLYEKTCGVAEWKNTWVEAIMSLFL
;
A
#
# COMPACT_ATOMS: atom_id res chain seq x y z
N MET A 1 31.84 -26.25 -23.54
CA MET A 1 30.43 -25.96 -23.39
C MET A 1 30.30 -25.04 -22.16
N SER A 2 30.18 -23.73 -22.35
CA SER A 2 29.95 -22.80 -21.27
C SER A 2 28.50 -23.01 -20.82
N GLY A 3 28.30 -23.74 -19.72
CA GLY A 3 26.98 -23.85 -19.11
C GLY A 3 26.53 -22.45 -18.68
N GLN A 4 25.61 -21.88 -19.41
CA GLN A 4 24.92 -20.66 -19.00
C GLN A 4 24.29 -20.94 -17.63
N ARG A 5 24.76 -20.28 -16.57
CA ARG A 5 24.13 -20.40 -15.24
C ARG A 5 22.68 -19.93 -15.35
N GLN A 6 21.75 -20.77 -14.98
CA GLN A 6 20.34 -20.42 -14.99
C GLN A 6 20.07 -19.43 -13.85
N ARG A 7 19.34 -18.35 -14.14
CA ARG A 7 18.98 -17.33 -13.16
C ARG A 7 18.03 -17.90 -12.10
N ILE A 8 18.02 -17.30 -10.93
CA ILE A 8 17.28 -17.76 -9.76
C ILE A 8 16.11 -16.84 -9.46
N ALA A 9 14.97 -17.42 -9.11
CA ALA A 9 13.79 -16.68 -8.62
C ALA A 9 13.10 -17.43 -7.47
N ILE A 10 12.27 -16.73 -6.69
CA ILE A 10 11.52 -17.33 -5.60
C ILE A 10 10.23 -17.97 -6.14
N LEU A 11 9.97 -19.22 -5.72
CA LEU A 11 8.71 -19.90 -6.00
C LEU A 11 7.54 -19.13 -5.34
N PRO A 12 6.45 -18.84 -6.08
CA PRO A 12 5.26 -18.24 -5.50
C PRO A 12 4.65 -19.13 -4.41
N GLY A 13 4.27 -18.54 -3.27
CA GLY A 13 3.60 -19.29 -2.21
C GLY A 13 2.27 -19.88 -2.68
N LYS A 14 2.00 -21.16 -2.36
CA LYS A 14 0.74 -21.83 -2.68
C LYS A 14 -0.47 -21.20 -2.00
N ASP A 15 -0.26 -20.56 -0.87
CA ASP A 15 -1.26 -19.85 -0.06
C ASP A 15 -1.51 -18.40 -0.54
N GLY A 16 -0.80 -17.95 -1.56
CA GLY A 16 -0.86 -16.57 -2.06
C GLY A 16 0.06 -15.60 -1.33
N SER A 17 0.79 -16.04 -0.29
CA SER A 17 1.78 -15.21 0.41
C SER A 17 2.97 -14.89 -0.50
N GLY A 18 3.50 -13.67 -0.38
CA GLY A 18 4.68 -13.24 -1.13
C GLY A 18 4.50 -13.14 -2.64
N ASN A 19 3.27 -13.02 -3.13
CA ASN A 19 3.00 -12.76 -4.54
C ASN A 19 2.67 -11.27 -4.74
N ARG A 20 3.26 -10.67 -5.77
CA ARG A 20 2.82 -9.37 -6.23
C ARG A 20 1.35 -9.42 -6.61
N THR A 21 0.63 -8.41 -6.20
CA THR A 21 -0.81 -8.37 -6.24
C THR A 21 -1.37 -7.98 -7.61
N SER A 22 -0.55 -7.41 -8.47
CA SER A 22 -1.05 -6.77 -9.69
C SER A 22 -0.22 -6.95 -10.95
N SER A 23 0.97 -7.54 -10.87
CA SER A 23 1.78 -7.75 -12.07
C SER A 23 1.81 -9.23 -12.45
N ALA A 24 0.75 -9.70 -13.11
CA ALA A 24 0.75 -11.04 -13.71
C ALA A 24 1.87 -11.16 -14.76
N GLY A 25 2.13 -10.11 -15.55
CA GLY A 25 3.19 -10.07 -16.54
C GLY A 25 4.60 -10.20 -16.01
N ALA A 26 4.87 -9.65 -14.86
CA ALA A 26 6.16 -9.82 -14.20
C ALA A 26 6.46 -11.26 -13.74
N ALA A 27 5.53 -12.20 -13.90
CA ALA A 27 5.79 -13.62 -13.59
C ALA A 27 6.50 -14.38 -14.74
N THR A 28 6.47 -13.86 -15.97
CA THR A 28 7.07 -14.54 -17.14
C THR A 28 8.58 -14.71 -17.01
N TYR A 29 9.28 -13.79 -16.33
CA TYR A 29 10.71 -13.95 -16.06
C TYR A 29 11.02 -15.23 -15.26
N LYS A 30 10.07 -15.76 -14.50
CA LYS A 30 10.24 -16.98 -13.70
C LYS A 30 10.30 -18.24 -14.55
N GLU A 31 9.75 -18.21 -15.77
CA GLU A 31 9.78 -19.35 -16.71
C GLU A 31 11.20 -19.68 -17.16
N SER A 32 12.08 -18.69 -17.11
CA SER A 32 13.51 -18.82 -17.47
C SER A 32 14.44 -18.92 -16.25
N CYS A 33 13.90 -19.16 -15.05
CA CYS A 33 14.65 -19.19 -13.80
C CYS A 33 14.50 -20.52 -13.07
N ASP A 34 15.54 -20.93 -12.35
CA ASP A 34 15.43 -21.94 -11.30
C ASP A 34 14.68 -21.36 -10.10
N LEU A 35 13.69 -22.10 -9.59
CA LEU A 35 12.83 -21.61 -8.52
C LEU A 35 13.26 -22.16 -7.16
N ILE A 36 13.53 -21.25 -6.22
CA ILE A 36 13.82 -21.60 -4.82
C ILE A 36 12.52 -21.58 -4.02
N ASP A 37 12.21 -22.67 -3.33
CA ASP A 37 11.10 -22.77 -2.40
C ASP A 37 11.49 -22.29 -1.00
N LEU A 38 10.88 -21.21 -0.56
CA LEU A 38 11.05 -20.66 0.79
C LEU A 38 9.82 -20.94 1.69
N SER A 39 8.93 -21.85 1.33
CA SER A 39 7.66 -22.07 2.06
C SER A 39 7.87 -22.48 3.53
N SER A 40 8.99 -23.10 3.85
CA SER A 40 9.38 -23.48 5.23
C SER A 40 10.02 -22.34 6.04
N TYR A 41 10.37 -21.20 5.43
CA TYR A 41 11.02 -20.06 6.11
C TYR A 41 10.01 -19.23 6.87
N LYS A 42 9.49 -19.75 8.02
CA LYS A 42 8.40 -19.15 8.82
C LYS A 42 8.70 -19.06 10.32
N GLU A 43 9.94 -19.17 10.73
CA GLU A 43 10.30 -19.04 12.13
C GLU A 43 10.26 -17.58 12.59
N ILE A 44 9.85 -17.38 13.86
CA ILE A 44 9.80 -16.08 14.54
C ILE A 44 10.33 -16.26 15.95
N GLN A 45 11.21 -15.37 16.38
CA GLN A 45 11.69 -15.33 17.77
C GLN A 45 11.95 -13.88 18.21
N MET A 46 11.70 -13.58 19.49
CA MET A 46 12.18 -12.31 20.04
C MET A 46 13.68 -12.40 20.30
N SER A 47 14.41 -11.33 20.05
CA SER A 47 15.81 -11.26 20.46
C SER A 47 15.89 -11.12 21.99
N ASP A 48 16.85 -11.84 22.57
CA ASP A 48 17.18 -11.76 24.00
C ASP A 48 18.25 -10.69 24.29
N ASP A 49 18.77 -10.00 23.26
CA ASP A 49 19.77 -8.94 23.42
C ASP A 49 19.14 -7.72 24.12
N GLU A 50 19.47 -7.55 25.40
CA GLU A 50 19.06 -6.40 26.23
C GLU A 50 19.87 -5.12 25.94
N ASP A 51 20.90 -5.20 25.07
CA ASP A 51 21.84 -4.10 24.84
C ASP A 51 21.29 -2.94 23.98
N VAL A 52 20.10 -3.05 23.43
CA VAL A 52 19.47 -1.97 22.66
C VAL A 52 18.51 -1.20 23.56
N VAL A 53 19.01 -0.15 24.18
CA VAL A 53 18.22 0.78 25.01
C VAL A 53 16.99 1.26 24.24
N ASN A 54 15.80 0.82 24.67
CA ASN A 54 14.46 1.16 24.15
C ASN A 54 13.97 0.53 22.83
N SER A 55 14.62 -0.48 22.24
CA SER A 55 14.02 -1.22 21.13
C SER A 55 14.25 -2.73 21.25
N SER A 56 13.18 -3.49 21.39
CA SER A 56 13.26 -4.95 21.26
C SER A 56 13.28 -5.32 19.78
N LEU A 57 14.13 -6.29 19.43
CA LEU A 57 14.17 -6.86 18.09
C LEU A 57 13.34 -8.14 18.03
N VAL A 58 12.62 -8.32 16.93
CA VAL A 58 12.05 -9.60 16.54
C VAL A 58 12.81 -10.12 15.31
N ILE A 59 13.32 -11.33 15.41
CA ILE A 59 13.99 -12.03 14.32
C ILE A 59 12.96 -12.92 13.65
N CYS A 60 12.80 -12.79 12.34
CA CYS A 60 11.82 -13.56 11.61
C CYS A 60 12.27 -13.89 10.18
N GLN A 61 11.87 -15.05 9.72
CA GLN A 61 12.18 -15.53 8.39
C GLN A 61 11.27 -14.90 7.33
N ALA A 62 11.74 -14.88 6.08
CA ALA A 62 11.17 -14.07 4.99
C ALA A 62 9.72 -14.40 4.62
N LYS A 63 9.23 -15.61 4.90
CA LYS A 63 7.83 -16.03 4.61
C LYS A 63 6.87 -15.82 5.76
N VAL A 64 7.32 -15.32 6.88
CA VAL A 64 6.44 -14.85 7.97
C VAL A 64 5.55 -13.74 7.41
N THR A 65 4.25 -13.85 7.63
CA THR A 65 3.26 -12.84 7.22
C THR A 65 3.13 -11.75 8.28
N MET A 66 2.64 -10.58 7.89
CA MET A 66 2.37 -9.48 8.83
C MET A 66 1.42 -9.91 9.95
N GLU A 67 0.39 -10.72 9.63
CA GLU A 67 -0.53 -11.26 10.63
C GLU A 67 0.18 -12.17 11.65
N GLU A 68 1.00 -13.13 11.18
CA GLU A 68 1.78 -14.02 12.03
C GLU A 68 2.75 -13.23 12.92
N LEU A 69 3.43 -12.25 12.35
CA LEU A 69 4.38 -11.38 13.03
C LEU A 69 3.72 -10.55 14.15
N VAL A 70 2.64 -9.82 13.84
CA VAL A 70 1.91 -9.00 14.81
C VAL A 70 1.35 -9.86 15.94
N ARG A 71 0.73 -10.98 15.62
CA ARG A 71 0.20 -11.89 16.66
C ARG A 71 1.27 -12.46 17.56
N TYR A 72 2.42 -12.79 17.00
CA TYR A 72 3.56 -13.29 17.78
C TYR A 72 4.10 -12.22 18.74
N THR A 73 4.43 -11.02 18.23
CA THR A 73 5.03 -9.95 19.04
C THR A 73 4.08 -9.41 20.10
N MET A 74 2.79 -9.29 19.79
CA MET A 74 1.77 -8.90 20.77
C MET A 74 1.63 -9.92 21.90
N ARG A 75 1.64 -11.23 21.59
CA ARG A 75 1.50 -12.29 22.62
C ARG A 75 2.77 -12.45 23.45
N SER A 76 3.94 -12.30 22.86
CA SER A 76 5.23 -12.57 23.53
C SER A 76 5.65 -11.46 24.47
N LYS A 77 5.59 -10.20 24.03
CA LYS A 77 6.11 -9.06 24.81
C LYS A 77 5.22 -7.81 24.75
N ASN A 78 3.97 -7.89 24.33
CA ASN A 78 3.08 -6.74 24.10
C ASN A 78 3.75 -5.68 23.20
N MET A 79 4.27 -6.09 22.05
CA MET A 79 4.98 -5.22 21.13
C MET A 79 4.40 -5.37 19.71
N ILE A 80 4.65 -4.36 18.87
CA ILE A 80 4.41 -4.44 17.41
C ILE A 80 5.66 -3.98 16.66
N PRO A 81 5.90 -4.45 15.43
CA PRO A 81 6.89 -3.83 14.55
C PRO A 81 6.59 -2.35 14.34
N LYS A 82 7.63 -1.52 14.24
CA LYS A 82 7.47 -0.06 14.04
C LYS A 82 6.64 0.29 12.81
N VAL A 83 6.72 -0.51 11.74
CA VAL A 83 5.88 -0.40 10.54
C VAL A 83 5.27 -1.76 10.26
N VAL A 84 3.94 -1.81 10.06
CA VAL A 84 3.20 -3.03 9.73
C VAL A 84 2.43 -2.75 8.44
N ALA A 85 2.75 -3.45 7.35
CA ALA A 85 2.03 -3.28 6.08
C ALA A 85 0.55 -3.69 6.23
N GLU A 86 -0.32 -3.01 5.50
CA GLU A 86 -1.79 -3.00 5.64
C GLU A 86 -2.49 -4.33 5.34
N PHE A 87 -1.83 -5.27 4.67
CA PHE A 87 -2.43 -6.55 4.31
C PHE A 87 -1.82 -7.71 5.09
N ARG A 88 -2.71 -8.52 5.71
CA ARG A 88 -2.34 -9.65 6.58
C ARG A 88 -1.34 -10.63 5.95
N ASN A 89 -1.42 -10.82 4.64
CA ASN A 89 -0.62 -11.82 3.92
C ASN A 89 0.65 -11.26 3.27
N ILE A 90 0.97 -9.99 3.43
CA ILE A 90 2.29 -9.47 3.03
C ILE A 90 3.33 -10.16 3.91
N THR A 91 4.37 -10.72 3.27
CA THR A 91 5.46 -11.38 3.98
C THR A 91 6.57 -10.40 4.32
N VAL A 92 7.36 -10.70 5.35
CA VAL A 92 8.51 -9.88 5.75
C VAL A 92 9.47 -9.66 4.58
N GLY A 93 9.86 -10.73 3.86
CA GLY A 93 10.72 -10.58 2.68
C GLY A 93 10.09 -9.76 1.55
N GLY A 94 8.75 -9.85 1.41
CA GLY A 94 7.99 -9.04 0.46
C GLY A 94 7.92 -7.56 0.87
N ALA A 95 7.73 -7.27 2.15
CA ALA A 95 7.70 -5.92 2.69
C ALA A 95 9.05 -5.21 2.54
N ILE A 96 10.16 -5.92 2.81
CA ILE A 96 11.53 -5.42 2.60
C ILE A 96 11.76 -5.11 1.13
N SER A 97 11.61 -6.12 0.26
CA SER A 97 11.95 -6.00 -1.15
C SER A 97 11.02 -5.05 -1.92
N GLY A 98 9.77 -4.90 -1.47
CA GLY A 98 8.75 -4.07 -2.11
C GLY A 98 8.61 -2.66 -1.56
N ALA A 99 9.45 -2.27 -0.59
CA ALA A 99 9.41 -0.96 0.06
C ALA A 99 8.04 -0.64 0.70
N ALA A 100 7.50 -1.59 1.50
CA ALA A 100 6.19 -1.42 2.14
C ALA A 100 6.14 -0.22 3.10
N LEU A 101 4.96 0.33 3.26
CA LEU A 101 4.67 1.49 4.11
C LEU A 101 3.34 1.29 4.85
N GLU A 102 3.06 2.14 5.85
CA GLU A 102 1.74 2.27 6.51
C GLU A 102 1.67 3.56 7.34
N SER A 103 0.58 3.76 8.07
CA SER A 103 0.24 4.98 8.83
C SER A 103 1.28 5.40 9.88
N THR A 104 2.24 4.55 10.22
CA THR A 104 3.40 4.88 11.06
C THR A 104 4.60 5.40 10.26
N SER A 105 4.53 5.37 8.94
CA SER A 105 5.68 5.72 8.06
C SER A 105 6.07 7.20 8.09
N HIS A 106 5.18 8.07 8.56
CA HIS A 106 5.51 9.48 8.82
C HIS A 106 6.51 9.64 9.97
N LYS A 107 6.62 8.64 10.84
CA LYS A 107 7.48 8.63 12.02
C LYS A 107 8.70 7.73 11.87
N TYR A 108 8.53 6.58 11.21
CA TYR A 108 9.57 5.53 11.16
C TYR A 108 10.12 5.27 9.75
N GLY A 109 9.61 5.94 8.73
CA GLY A 109 9.96 5.66 7.33
C GLY A 109 9.21 4.44 6.77
N GLN A 110 9.78 3.83 5.75
CA GLN A 110 9.26 2.59 5.17
C GLN A 110 9.62 1.38 6.03
N PHE A 111 9.02 0.22 5.75
CA PHE A 111 9.29 -1.02 6.50
C PHE A 111 10.79 -1.33 6.61
N MET A 112 11.54 -1.16 5.52
CA MET A 112 12.99 -1.37 5.50
C MET A 112 13.75 -0.47 6.48
N ASP A 113 13.30 0.76 6.70
CA ASP A 113 13.97 1.70 7.61
C ASP A 113 13.95 1.21 9.08
N THR A 114 13.10 0.25 9.39
CA THR A 114 12.95 -0.37 10.71
C THR A 114 13.67 -1.73 10.84
N VAL A 115 14.43 -2.14 9.82
CA VAL A 115 15.17 -3.40 9.79
C VAL A 115 16.60 -3.17 10.26
N ALA A 116 17.01 -3.87 11.32
CA ALA A 116 18.37 -3.74 11.89
C ALA A 116 19.41 -4.50 11.05
N TRP A 117 19.11 -5.74 10.70
CA TRP A 117 19.96 -6.56 9.85
C TRP A 117 19.14 -7.58 9.04
N ILE A 118 19.73 -8.13 7.98
CA ILE A 118 19.11 -9.09 7.07
C ILE A 118 20.10 -10.18 6.71
N LYS A 119 19.67 -11.46 6.72
CA LYS A 119 20.35 -12.55 6.04
C LYS A 119 19.87 -12.65 4.60
N VAL A 120 20.82 -12.64 3.68
CA VAL A 120 20.57 -12.58 2.23
C VAL A 120 21.31 -13.72 1.54
N LEU A 121 20.62 -14.44 0.66
CA LEU A 121 21.28 -15.27 -0.34
C LEU A 121 21.70 -14.37 -1.51
N THR A 122 23.01 -14.26 -1.70
CA THR A 122 23.63 -13.42 -2.75
C THR A 122 23.71 -14.15 -4.09
N GLY A 123 24.10 -13.43 -5.14
CA GLY A 123 24.30 -14.02 -6.46
C GLY A 123 25.50 -14.97 -6.55
N SER A 124 26.46 -14.93 -5.59
CA SER A 124 27.54 -15.91 -5.48
C SER A 124 27.06 -17.26 -4.94
N GLY A 125 25.87 -17.34 -4.37
CA GLY A 125 25.34 -18.53 -3.67
C GLY A 125 25.66 -18.55 -2.18
N GLU A 126 26.31 -17.50 -1.66
CA GLU A 126 26.63 -17.37 -0.24
C GLU A 126 25.48 -16.74 0.53
N ILE A 127 25.31 -17.15 1.80
CA ILE A 127 24.39 -16.51 2.74
C ILE A 127 25.21 -15.53 3.59
N VAL A 128 24.91 -14.25 3.45
CA VAL A 128 25.59 -13.18 4.19
C VAL A 128 24.62 -12.44 5.08
N THR A 129 25.10 -11.92 6.21
CA THR A 129 24.36 -10.98 7.06
C THR A 129 24.80 -9.56 6.70
N THR A 130 23.84 -8.68 6.43
CA THR A 130 24.07 -7.27 6.14
C THR A 130 23.32 -6.41 7.14
N ASN A 131 23.98 -5.34 7.64
CA ASN A 131 23.47 -4.49 8.68
C ASN A 131 22.92 -3.17 8.11
N LYS A 132 22.11 -2.50 8.89
CA LYS A 132 21.55 -1.19 8.53
C LYS A 132 22.66 -0.21 8.16
N GLY A 133 22.60 0.30 6.93
CA GLY A 133 23.59 1.22 6.36
C GLY A 133 24.62 0.56 5.44
N ASP A 134 24.78 -0.76 5.45
CA ASP A 134 25.66 -1.46 4.51
C ASP A 134 25.15 -1.32 3.07
N SER A 135 26.04 -1.37 2.08
CA SER A 135 25.70 -1.24 0.66
C SER A 135 24.65 -2.26 0.22
N LEU A 136 24.80 -3.54 0.60
CA LEU A 136 23.81 -4.57 0.28
C LEU A 136 22.48 -4.27 0.97
N TRP A 137 22.47 -3.92 2.25
CA TRP A 137 21.26 -3.56 2.98
C TRP A 137 20.52 -2.41 2.27
N CYS A 138 21.22 -1.33 1.93
CA CYS A 138 20.65 -0.17 1.25
C CYS A 138 20.07 -0.51 -0.14
N SER A 139 20.57 -1.56 -0.79
CA SER A 139 20.15 -1.97 -2.14
C SER A 139 18.96 -2.93 -2.18
N LEU A 140 18.53 -3.51 -1.05
CA LEU A 140 17.48 -4.54 -1.05
C LEU A 140 16.07 -3.98 -1.20
N SER A 141 15.81 -2.80 -0.67
CA SER A 141 14.47 -2.20 -0.69
C SER A 141 14.16 -1.57 -2.05
N GLY A 142 12.94 -1.78 -2.54
CA GLY A 142 12.48 -1.29 -3.84
C GLY A 142 13.05 -2.05 -5.04
N THR A 143 13.85 -3.09 -4.82
CA THR A 143 14.51 -3.87 -5.89
C THR A 143 13.88 -5.23 -6.16
N TYR A 144 12.84 -5.58 -5.45
CA TYR A 144 12.01 -6.78 -5.70
C TYR A 144 12.80 -8.09 -5.82
N GLY A 145 13.92 -8.19 -5.06
CA GLY A 145 14.80 -9.36 -5.07
C GLY A 145 15.68 -9.47 -6.31
N SER A 146 16.00 -8.35 -6.98
CA SER A 146 16.99 -8.32 -8.06
C SER A 146 18.43 -8.16 -7.56
N MET A 147 18.62 -7.87 -6.27
CA MET A 147 19.94 -7.75 -5.62
C MET A 147 20.30 -8.96 -4.77
N GLY A 148 19.32 -9.78 -4.38
CA GLY A 148 19.49 -10.93 -3.52
C GLY A 148 18.16 -11.44 -3.00
N ILE A 149 18.15 -12.61 -2.36
CA ILE A 149 16.97 -13.22 -1.77
C ILE A 149 17.02 -13.07 -0.26
N VAL A 150 16.07 -12.32 0.31
CA VAL A 150 15.91 -12.18 1.77
C VAL A 150 15.50 -13.52 2.36
N LEU A 151 16.23 -13.99 3.35
CA LEU A 151 15.95 -15.23 4.08
C LEU A 151 15.42 -14.98 5.48
N GLU A 152 16.01 -14.04 6.21
CA GLU A 152 15.69 -13.71 7.60
C GLU A 152 16.00 -12.23 7.86
N ALA A 153 15.29 -11.60 8.79
CA ALA A 153 15.53 -10.21 9.15
C ALA A 153 15.25 -9.97 10.65
N ALA A 154 15.95 -9.01 11.25
CA ALA A 154 15.64 -8.48 12.56
C ALA A 154 14.93 -7.13 12.43
N LEU A 155 13.74 -7.04 13.02
CA LEU A 155 12.86 -5.88 12.93
C LEU A 155 12.78 -5.17 14.28
N GLU A 156 12.87 -3.86 14.25
CA GLU A 156 12.67 -3.01 15.41
C GLU A 156 11.19 -2.97 15.80
N CYS A 157 10.90 -3.26 17.08
CA CYS A 157 9.55 -3.24 17.65
C CYS A 157 9.41 -2.09 18.66
N VAL A 158 8.16 -1.68 18.89
CA VAL A 158 7.78 -0.71 19.92
C VAL A 158 6.76 -1.33 20.87
N PRO A 159 6.71 -0.88 22.16
CA PRO A 159 5.65 -1.27 23.06
C PRO A 159 4.29 -0.97 22.47
N ALA A 160 3.36 -1.90 22.61
CA ALA A 160 2.02 -1.80 22.08
C ALA A 160 0.98 -2.03 23.18
N THR A 161 -0.18 -1.43 23.00
CA THR A 161 -1.35 -1.61 23.83
C THR A 161 -2.43 -2.37 23.07
N PRO A 162 -3.42 -2.96 23.74
CA PRO A 162 -4.45 -3.75 23.07
C PRO A 162 -5.31 -2.97 22.09
N TYR A 163 -5.36 -1.62 22.21
CA TYR A 163 -6.32 -0.79 21.51
C TYR A 163 -5.65 0.44 20.87
N VAL A 164 -6.31 0.95 19.83
CA VAL A 164 -6.00 2.23 19.20
C VAL A 164 -7.24 3.10 19.28
N GLN A 165 -7.09 4.30 19.86
CA GLN A 165 -8.10 5.36 19.75
C GLN A 165 -7.87 6.12 18.47
N VAL A 166 -8.86 6.14 17.58
CA VAL A 166 -8.81 6.83 16.30
C VAL A 166 -9.66 8.09 16.37
N SER A 167 -9.07 9.22 16.05
CA SER A 167 -9.73 10.52 15.92
C SER A 167 -9.85 10.91 14.47
N TYR A 168 -11.04 11.29 14.03
CA TYR A 168 -11.38 11.63 12.65
C TYR A 168 -11.58 13.13 12.50
N TYR A 169 -10.88 13.76 11.56
CA TYR A 169 -10.93 15.19 11.27
C TYR A 169 -11.42 15.41 9.86
N ALA A 170 -12.49 16.19 9.70
CA ALA A 170 -13.15 16.42 8.42
C ALA A 170 -12.72 17.75 7.79
N PHE A 171 -12.41 17.69 6.51
CA PHE A 171 -12.06 18.85 5.69
C PHE A 171 -12.92 18.88 4.43
N ASP A 172 -13.27 20.06 3.99
CA ASP A 172 -14.10 20.30 2.80
C ASP A 172 -13.28 20.34 1.50
N SER A 173 -11.97 20.36 1.61
CA SER A 173 -11.05 20.34 0.47
C SER A 173 -9.85 19.40 0.70
N VAL A 174 -9.24 19.01 -0.40
CA VAL A 174 -7.97 18.23 -0.40
C VAL A 174 -6.84 19.08 0.18
N GLU A 175 -6.77 20.34 -0.16
CA GLU A 175 -5.72 21.26 0.29
C GLU A 175 -5.68 21.39 1.80
N HIS A 176 -6.84 21.61 2.44
CA HIS A 176 -6.94 21.68 3.89
C HIS A 176 -6.58 20.35 4.56
N GLY A 177 -6.98 19.22 3.96
CA GLY A 177 -6.62 17.88 4.44
C GLY A 177 -5.12 17.62 4.37
N ILE A 178 -4.46 17.98 3.26
CA ILE A 178 -3.00 17.84 3.13
C ILE A 178 -2.27 18.74 4.13
N LYS A 179 -2.71 20.00 4.27
CA LYS A 179 -2.12 20.89 5.28
C LYS A 179 -2.21 20.29 6.67
N ALA A 180 -3.39 19.77 7.06
CA ALA A 180 -3.57 19.14 8.36
C ALA A 180 -2.68 17.91 8.56
N LEU A 181 -2.50 17.06 7.52
CA LEU A 181 -1.56 15.95 7.58
C LEU A 181 -0.12 16.43 7.85
N LEU A 182 0.32 17.48 7.18
CA LEU A 182 1.67 18.04 7.34
C LEU A 182 1.86 18.71 8.70
N ASP A 183 0.84 19.40 9.21
CA ASP A 183 0.86 20.00 10.55
C ASP A 183 1.05 18.92 11.62
N VAL A 184 0.30 17.80 11.54
CA VAL A 184 0.43 16.65 12.45
C VAL A 184 1.81 16.00 12.35
N VAL A 185 2.37 15.83 11.15
CA VAL A 185 3.73 15.31 10.96
C VAL A 185 4.76 16.19 11.70
N SER A 186 4.60 17.51 11.65
CA SER A 186 5.52 18.44 12.32
C SER A 186 5.44 18.37 13.85
N GLU A 187 4.28 18.03 14.40
CA GLU A 187 4.04 17.91 15.84
C GLU A 187 4.62 16.63 16.45
N LYS A 188 4.84 15.58 15.66
CA LYS A 188 5.42 14.28 16.05
C LYS A 188 4.67 13.53 17.18
N ARG A 189 3.44 13.90 17.49
CA ARG A 189 2.69 13.39 18.67
C ARG A 189 2.03 12.04 18.41
N HIS A 190 1.40 11.88 17.26
CA HIS A 190 0.60 10.69 16.97
C HIS A 190 1.45 9.52 16.49
N VAL A 191 0.98 8.30 16.80
CA VAL A 191 1.64 7.06 16.36
C VAL A 191 1.24 6.71 14.95
N PHE A 192 -0.08 6.82 14.66
CA PHE A 192 -0.65 6.47 13.37
C PHE A 192 -1.25 7.71 12.70
N LEU A 193 -0.99 7.88 11.42
CA LEU A 193 -1.47 9.02 10.64
C LEU A 193 -1.69 8.62 9.18
N ASP A 194 -2.91 8.74 8.71
CA ASP A 194 -3.25 8.62 7.29
C ASP A 194 -4.50 9.44 6.96
N GLY A 195 -4.91 9.48 5.69
CA GLY A 195 -6.08 10.20 5.25
C GLY A 195 -6.76 9.55 4.07
N LEU A 196 -8.03 9.89 3.88
CA LEU A 196 -8.84 9.52 2.73
C LEU A 196 -9.47 10.76 2.11
N THR A 197 -9.35 10.92 0.80
CA THR A 197 -10.10 11.94 0.06
C THR A 197 -11.14 11.27 -0.83
N PHE A 198 -12.37 11.75 -0.77
CA PHE A 198 -13.53 11.15 -1.44
C PHE A 198 -13.97 11.97 -2.65
N PRO A 199 -14.36 11.34 -3.77
CA PRO A 199 -14.93 12.05 -4.90
C PRO A 199 -16.29 12.69 -4.56
N PRO A 200 -16.67 13.80 -5.23
CA PRO A 200 -17.92 14.52 -4.93
C PRO A 200 -19.18 13.66 -5.03
N GLN A 201 -19.16 12.61 -5.85
CA GLN A 201 -20.27 11.68 -5.99
C GLN A 201 -20.50 10.83 -4.73
N GLN A 202 -19.45 10.61 -3.94
CA GLN A 202 -19.53 9.84 -2.68
C GLN A 202 -19.80 10.74 -1.47
N VAL A 203 -19.30 11.98 -1.50
CA VAL A 203 -19.48 12.97 -0.44
C VAL A 203 -19.84 14.31 -1.10
N PRO A 204 -21.13 14.56 -1.40
CA PRO A 204 -21.54 15.79 -2.05
C PRO A 204 -21.44 17.00 -1.11
N LEU A 205 -20.59 17.94 -1.46
CA LEU A 205 -20.42 19.24 -0.80
C LEU A 205 -21.19 20.32 -1.58
N GLN A 206 -22.17 20.99 -0.96
CA GLN A 206 -23.08 21.91 -1.67
C GLN A 206 -22.73 23.40 -1.57
N SER A 207 -21.71 23.81 -0.81
CA SER A 207 -21.63 25.21 -0.38
C SER A 207 -20.26 25.86 -0.49
N VAL A 208 -19.46 25.52 -1.48
CA VAL A 208 -18.19 26.24 -1.67
C VAL A 208 -18.32 27.10 -2.92
N GLU A 209 -18.04 28.40 -2.80
CA GLU A 209 -17.98 29.36 -3.90
C GLU A 209 -16.88 29.05 -4.91
N ASP A 210 -16.01 28.07 -4.61
CA ASP A 210 -14.97 27.61 -5.51
C ASP A 210 -15.60 26.93 -6.74
N GLN A 211 -15.40 27.55 -7.88
CA GLN A 211 -15.92 27.09 -9.17
C GLN A 211 -15.21 25.83 -9.69
N ASN A 212 -14.10 25.40 -9.05
CA ASN A 212 -13.35 24.22 -9.48
C ASN A 212 -13.88 22.95 -8.78
N PRO A 213 -14.60 22.04 -9.48
CA PRO A 213 -15.11 20.79 -8.89
C PRO A 213 -14.02 19.87 -8.33
N ALA A 214 -12.77 20.01 -8.79
CA ALA A 214 -11.65 19.22 -8.31
C ALA A 214 -11.25 19.56 -6.87
N ASN A 215 -11.52 20.77 -6.42
CA ASN A 215 -11.20 21.21 -5.05
C ASN A 215 -12.29 20.86 -4.03
N ARG A 216 -13.50 20.52 -4.51
CA ARG A 216 -14.65 20.20 -3.65
C ARG A 216 -14.70 18.74 -3.26
N ARG A 217 -13.76 18.29 -2.42
CA ARG A 217 -13.69 16.89 -2.01
C ARG A 217 -13.61 16.75 -0.52
N GLY A 218 -14.55 16.00 0.05
CA GLY A 218 -14.50 15.65 1.45
C GLY A 218 -13.22 14.85 1.74
N THR A 219 -12.38 15.38 2.62
CA THR A 219 -11.15 14.72 3.07
C THR A 219 -11.26 14.43 4.55
N VAL A 220 -10.83 13.25 4.97
CA VAL A 220 -10.73 12.86 6.38
C VAL A 220 -9.27 12.57 6.68
N VAL A 221 -8.75 13.21 7.72
CA VAL A 221 -7.46 12.86 8.33
C VAL A 221 -7.75 12.02 9.57
N MET A 222 -7.06 10.90 9.69
CA MET A 222 -7.20 9.95 10.79
C MET A 222 -5.91 9.94 11.60
N GLN A 223 -6.05 10.17 12.91
CA GLN A 223 -4.96 10.16 13.86
C GLN A 223 -5.21 9.07 14.89
N GLY A 224 -4.24 8.18 15.07
CA GLY A 224 -4.36 7.05 15.99
C GLY A 224 -3.35 7.12 17.12
N GLU A 225 -3.83 6.81 18.34
CA GLU A 225 -3.02 6.70 19.55
C GLU A 225 -3.23 5.35 20.21
N MET A 226 -2.15 4.77 20.73
CA MET A 226 -2.22 3.52 21.47
C MET A 226 -2.73 3.78 22.89
N ILE A 227 -3.76 3.04 23.33
CA ILE A 227 -4.34 3.16 24.66
C ILE A 227 -4.46 1.81 25.36
N GLY A 228 -4.16 1.77 26.66
CA GLY A 228 -4.15 0.52 27.45
C GLY A 228 -5.49 0.16 28.06
N SER A 229 -6.28 1.16 28.43
CA SER A 229 -7.58 1.01 29.08
C SER A 229 -8.43 2.26 28.90
N PHE A 230 -9.71 2.18 29.19
CA PHE A 230 -10.66 3.29 29.18
C PHE A 230 -11.69 3.13 30.31
N GLU A 231 -12.28 4.24 30.73
CA GLU A 231 -13.23 4.27 31.86
C GLU A 231 -14.60 3.66 31.52
N ASP A 232 -15.08 3.84 30.29
CA ASP A 232 -16.28 3.17 29.73
C ASP A 232 -15.84 2.13 28.69
N PRO A 233 -16.42 0.90 28.70
CA PRO A 233 -16.13 -0.02 27.61
C PRO A 233 -16.57 0.64 26.32
N PRO A 234 -15.63 1.07 25.44
CA PRO A 234 -16.02 1.67 24.21
C PRO A 234 -16.84 0.62 23.45
N ARG A 235 -17.68 1.05 22.56
CA ARG A 235 -18.25 0.16 21.56
C ARG A 235 -17.10 -0.32 20.71
N ILE A 236 -16.37 -1.33 21.23
CA ILE A 236 -15.26 -1.98 20.55
C ILE A 236 -15.85 -2.65 19.33
N GLN A 237 -15.62 -2.05 18.22
CA GLN A 237 -16.15 -2.51 16.96
C GLN A 237 -14.96 -3.00 16.17
N GLY A 238 -14.67 -4.31 16.32
CA GLY A 238 -13.69 -4.96 15.44
C GLY A 238 -14.15 -4.86 13.98
N TRP A 239 -13.23 -4.63 13.06
CA TRP A 239 -13.48 -4.57 11.60
C TRP A 239 -13.76 -5.94 11.00
N LYS A 240 -14.33 -6.82 11.78
CA LYS A 240 -14.92 -8.04 11.25
C LYS A 240 -16.25 -7.66 10.61
N CYS A 241 -16.44 -8.10 9.39
CA CYS A 241 -17.63 -7.85 8.57
C CYS A 241 -18.97 -7.91 9.34
N LYS A 242 -19.05 -8.73 10.37
CA LYS A 242 -20.25 -8.90 11.22
C LYS A 242 -20.54 -7.70 12.10
N VAL A 243 -19.53 -6.94 12.54
CA VAL A 243 -19.68 -5.88 13.54
C VAL A 243 -20.08 -4.56 12.90
N HIS A 244 -19.57 -4.25 11.70
CA HIS A 244 -19.91 -3.04 10.95
C HIS A 244 -21.00 -3.25 9.89
N GLY A 245 -21.85 -4.26 10.06
CA GLY A 245 -22.94 -4.52 9.13
C GLY A 245 -22.44 -4.76 7.69
N GLY A 246 -21.25 -5.37 7.54
CA GLY A 246 -20.64 -5.69 6.24
C GLY A 246 -19.99 -4.51 5.52
N SER A 247 -19.77 -3.36 6.17
CA SER A 247 -19.07 -2.22 5.56
C SER A 247 -17.56 -2.47 5.50
N PHE A 248 -16.93 -2.02 4.42
CA PHE A 248 -15.48 -1.85 4.35
C PHE A 248 -15.06 -0.63 5.16
N TYR A 249 -13.80 -0.55 5.61
CA TYR A 249 -13.33 0.57 6.43
C TYR A 249 -13.57 1.94 5.77
N TYR A 250 -13.22 2.08 4.49
CA TYR A 250 -13.45 3.34 3.79
C TYR A 250 -14.94 3.72 3.68
N GLU A 251 -15.87 2.74 3.62
CA GLU A 251 -17.32 3.00 3.62
C GLU A 251 -17.77 3.53 4.96
N HIS A 252 -17.21 3.00 6.06
CA HIS A 252 -17.47 3.51 7.40
C HIS A 252 -16.99 4.96 7.53
N VAL A 253 -15.74 5.25 7.13
CA VAL A 253 -15.20 6.63 7.16
C VAL A 253 -16.03 7.58 6.30
N ARG A 254 -16.45 7.17 5.11
CA ARG A 254 -17.33 7.94 4.23
C ARG A 254 -18.68 8.23 4.86
N ASP A 255 -19.29 7.23 5.48
CA ASP A 255 -20.62 7.35 6.07
C ASP A 255 -20.58 8.29 7.28
N LEU A 256 -19.53 8.23 8.11
CA LEU A 256 -19.25 9.19 9.19
C LEU A 256 -19.12 10.62 8.65
N LEU A 257 -18.31 10.81 7.61
CA LEU A 257 -18.11 12.11 6.98
C LEU A 257 -19.40 12.69 6.41
N ASN A 258 -20.19 11.87 5.71
CA ASN A 258 -21.50 12.26 5.18
C ASN A 258 -22.47 12.69 6.30
N GLU A 259 -22.48 11.96 7.41
CA GLU A 259 -23.31 12.32 8.56
C GLU A 259 -22.85 13.64 9.20
N HIS A 260 -21.54 13.85 9.34
CA HIS A 260 -20.97 15.10 9.84
C HIS A 260 -21.44 16.30 8.99
N PHE A 261 -21.26 16.26 7.68
CA PHE A 261 -21.68 17.34 6.79
C PHE A 261 -23.21 17.53 6.77
N ARG A 262 -23.99 16.46 6.87
CA ARG A 262 -25.45 16.53 6.98
C ARG A 262 -25.90 17.26 8.26
N LYS A 263 -25.23 16.99 9.40
CA LYS A 263 -25.49 17.67 10.69
C LYS A 263 -25.08 19.14 10.63
N ALA A 264 -23.91 19.45 10.04
CA ALA A 264 -23.44 20.83 9.88
C ALA A 264 -24.41 21.68 9.03
N ARG A 265 -24.95 21.13 7.95
CA ARG A 265 -25.97 21.81 7.10
C ARG A 265 -27.24 22.13 7.87
N LYS A 266 -27.77 21.17 8.67
CA LYS A 266 -29.01 21.39 9.46
C LYS A 266 -28.86 22.50 10.50
N ARG A 267 -27.63 22.76 10.97
CA ARG A 267 -27.35 23.79 11.99
C ARG A 267 -27.08 25.17 11.40
N ASN A 268 -27.15 25.38 10.08
CA ASN A 268 -26.75 26.60 9.37
C ASN A 268 -25.32 27.10 9.72
N ASN A 269 -24.47 26.23 10.21
CA ASN A 269 -23.12 26.54 10.69
C ASN A 269 -22.05 26.22 9.62
N LEU A 270 -22.29 26.57 8.36
CA LEU A 270 -21.35 26.37 7.25
C LEU A 270 -20.40 27.56 7.08
N LYS A 271 -19.98 28.21 8.15
CA LYS A 271 -18.82 29.11 8.07
C LYS A 271 -17.54 28.28 8.11
N SER A 272 -16.89 28.19 6.96
CA SER A 272 -15.69 27.38 6.70
C SER A 272 -14.39 27.99 7.25
N ASP A 273 -14.47 28.83 8.27
CA ASP A 273 -13.28 29.46 8.87
C ASP A 273 -12.97 28.78 10.21
N ARG A 274 -12.54 27.51 10.16
CA ARG A 274 -12.15 26.77 11.35
C ARG A 274 -10.70 26.36 11.30
N THR A 275 -9.88 27.22 11.83
CA THR A 275 -8.46 26.95 12.17
C THR A 275 -8.28 26.06 13.39
N THR A 276 -9.33 25.81 14.18
CA THR A 276 -9.33 24.85 15.30
C THR A 276 -10.10 23.60 14.89
N VAL A 277 -9.36 22.58 14.60
CA VAL A 277 -9.92 21.31 14.12
C VAL A 277 -10.13 20.39 15.32
N GLU A 278 -11.36 20.32 15.81
CA GLU A 278 -11.78 19.26 16.74
C GLU A 278 -12.13 18.00 15.95
N ALA A 279 -11.81 16.83 16.51
CA ALA A 279 -12.24 15.56 15.96
C ALA A 279 -13.78 15.52 15.90
N PHE A 280 -14.32 15.27 14.72
CA PHE A 280 -15.79 15.17 14.57
C PHE A 280 -16.33 13.82 15.02
N PHE A 281 -15.45 12.82 15.11
CA PHE A 281 -15.76 11.48 15.61
C PHE A 281 -14.50 10.84 16.21
N GLN A 282 -14.70 10.01 17.22
CA GLN A 282 -13.65 9.18 17.83
C GLN A 282 -14.20 7.78 18.07
N GLU A 283 -13.34 6.78 17.92
CA GLU A 283 -13.65 5.40 18.26
C GLU A 283 -12.40 4.66 18.74
N VAL A 284 -12.61 3.54 19.41
CA VAL A 284 -11.54 2.65 19.87
C VAL A 284 -11.64 1.34 19.14
N ILE A 285 -10.51 0.88 18.59
CA ILE A 285 -10.41 -0.32 17.76
C ILE A 285 -9.34 -1.23 18.37
N TYR A 286 -9.53 -2.54 18.31
CA TYR A 286 -8.47 -3.50 18.67
C TYR A 286 -7.25 -3.28 17.79
N MET A 287 -6.04 -3.37 18.36
CA MET A 287 -4.78 -3.14 17.67
C MET A 287 -4.67 -3.95 16.37
N GLU A 288 -4.92 -5.27 16.40
CA GLU A 288 -4.84 -6.11 15.21
C GLU A 288 -5.85 -5.69 14.13
N ASP A 289 -7.08 -5.35 14.54
CA ASP A 289 -8.13 -4.92 13.60
C ASP A 289 -7.80 -3.54 12.99
N TYR A 290 -7.18 -2.66 13.77
CA TYR A 290 -6.73 -1.35 13.26
C TYR A 290 -5.59 -1.48 12.25
N LEU A 291 -4.57 -2.26 12.57
CA LEU A 291 -3.41 -2.48 11.69
C LEU A 291 -3.83 -3.05 10.32
N PHE A 292 -4.82 -3.93 10.30
CA PHE A 292 -5.30 -4.57 9.07
C PHE A 292 -6.67 -4.07 8.60
N ARG A 293 -7.04 -2.82 8.93
CA ARG A 293 -8.35 -2.22 8.60
C ARG A 293 -8.65 -2.18 7.11
N TYR A 294 -7.62 -2.11 6.27
CA TYR A 294 -7.72 -2.11 4.82
C TYR A 294 -7.66 -3.50 4.17
N ASP A 295 -7.31 -4.55 4.91
CA ASP A 295 -7.23 -5.92 4.36
C ASP A 295 -8.59 -6.42 3.88
N TYR A 296 -9.65 -6.10 4.62
CA TYR A 296 -11.01 -6.42 4.22
C TYR A 296 -11.48 -5.47 3.10
N GLY A 297 -11.70 -6.04 1.91
CA GLY A 297 -12.04 -5.28 0.71
C GLY A 297 -10.85 -4.81 -0.10
N ALA A 298 -9.60 -5.11 0.31
CA ALA A 298 -8.37 -4.62 -0.31
C ALA A 298 -8.48 -3.11 -0.59
N PHE A 299 -8.54 -2.31 0.47
CA PHE A 299 -9.02 -0.93 0.45
C PHE A 299 -10.48 -0.87 -0.02
N TRP A 300 -10.73 -0.55 -1.27
CA TRP A 300 -12.06 -0.51 -1.92
C TRP A 300 -12.14 -1.32 -3.21
N MET A 301 -11.08 -2.09 -3.52
CA MET A 301 -10.97 -2.82 -4.79
C MET A 301 -12.01 -3.92 -4.95
N ALA A 302 -12.57 -4.46 -3.84
CA ALA A 302 -13.64 -5.43 -3.87
C ALA A 302 -14.96 -4.87 -4.42
N ARG A 303 -15.18 -3.57 -4.33
CA ARG A 303 -16.44 -2.94 -4.74
C ARG A 303 -16.64 -2.87 -6.26
N PRO A 304 -15.64 -2.46 -7.06
CA PRO A 304 -15.79 -2.44 -8.52
C PRO A 304 -16.05 -3.81 -9.16
N MET A 305 -15.56 -4.88 -8.52
CA MET A 305 -15.84 -6.25 -8.97
C MET A 305 -17.30 -6.64 -8.79
N ALA A 306 -18.04 -5.93 -7.92
CA ALA A 306 -19.42 -6.23 -7.59
C ALA A 306 -20.44 -5.41 -8.39
N PHE A 307 -20.05 -4.45 -9.24
CA PHE A 307 -20.99 -3.46 -9.79
C PHE A 307 -20.82 -3.15 -11.28
N GLU A 308 -21.67 -3.74 -12.10
CA GLU A 308 -22.46 -3.11 -13.16
C GLU A 308 -23.71 -3.97 -13.42
N PRO A 309 -24.91 -3.54 -12.99
CA PRO A 309 -26.12 -4.36 -13.08
C PRO A 309 -26.66 -4.54 -14.50
N ASN A 310 -26.30 -3.67 -15.44
CA ASN A 310 -27.12 -3.47 -16.64
C ASN A 310 -26.79 -4.33 -17.86
N LYS A 311 -25.77 -5.19 -17.85
CA LYS A 311 -25.42 -5.99 -19.04
C LYS A 311 -25.25 -7.49 -18.83
N LEU A 312 -25.22 -7.99 -17.59
CA LEU A 312 -24.75 -9.35 -17.33
C LEU A 312 -25.67 -10.27 -16.51
N LEU A 313 -26.82 -9.80 -16.07
CA LEU A 313 -27.74 -10.57 -15.20
C LEU A 313 -28.33 -11.83 -15.84
N SER A 314 -28.11 -12.05 -17.16
CA SER A 314 -28.78 -13.10 -17.88
C SER A 314 -27.99 -14.40 -18.08
N TYR A 315 -26.69 -14.45 -17.70
CA TYR A 315 -25.88 -15.57 -18.18
C TYR A 315 -25.22 -16.49 -17.16
N PHE A 316 -25.07 -16.14 -15.84
CA PHE A 316 -24.38 -17.05 -14.91
C PHE A 316 -24.77 -16.90 -13.42
N PRO A 317 -25.02 -18.00 -12.69
CA PRO A 317 -25.33 -17.99 -11.24
C PRO A 317 -24.19 -17.42 -10.35
N PHE A 318 -22.94 -17.50 -10.80
CA PHE A 318 -21.79 -16.91 -10.11
C PHE A 318 -21.80 -15.36 -10.12
N ILE A 319 -22.33 -14.76 -11.17
CA ILE A 319 -22.53 -13.31 -11.30
C ILE A 319 -23.57 -12.82 -10.30
N ILE A 320 -24.60 -13.62 -10.06
CA ILE A 320 -25.60 -13.36 -9.04
C ILE A 320 -24.93 -13.26 -7.64
N CYS A 321 -23.98 -14.12 -7.33
CA CYS A 321 -23.23 -14.06 -6.06
C CYS A 321 -22.39 -12.78 -5.93
N LEU A 322 -21.75 -12.30 -6.99
CA LEU A 322 -20.98 -11.05 -6.99
C LEU A 322 -21.89 -9.82 -6.93
N PHE A 323 -23.04 -9.86 -7.61
CA PHE A 323 -24.07 -8.82 -7.52
C PHE A 323 -24.67 -8.76 -6.12
N ILE A 324 -25.01 -9.91 -5.55
CA ILE A 324 -25.52 -10.03 -4.18
C ILE A 324 -24.47 -9.55 -3.16
N ALA A 325 -23.17 -9.70 -3.43
CA ALA A 325 -22.08 -9.21 -2.59
C ALA A 325 -22.02 -7.66 -2.48
N SER A 326 -22.69 -6.95 -3.35
CA SER A 326 -22.88 -5.50 -3.20
C SER A 326 -23.79 -5.13 -2.02
N TYR A 327 -24.61 -6.05 -1.55
CA TYR A 327 -25.45 -5.82 -0.38
C TYR A 327 -24.69 -6.11 0.92
N ARG A 328 -24.74 -5.18 1.88
CA ARG A 328 -24.05 -5.30 3.18
C ARG A 328 -24.39 -6.62 3.90
N TRP A 329 -25.64 -7.05 3.89
CA TRP A 329 -26.05 -8.28 4.56
C TRP A 329 -25.40 -9.55 3.96
N VAL A 330 -25.15 -9.59 2.66
CA VAL A 330 -24.44 -10.70 2.03
C VAL A 330 -22.97 -10.71 2.46
N ARG A 331 -22.34 -9.55 2.56
CA ARG A 331 -20.96 -9.45 3.08
C ARG A 331 -20.83 -9.90 4.53
N ILE A 332 -21.89 -9.77 5.35
CA ILE A 332 -21.91 -10.31 6.70
C ILE A 332 -21.77 -11.85 6.69
N VAL A 333 -22.41 -12.50 5.74
CA VAL A 333 -22.40 -13.98 5.62
C VAL A 333 -21.12 -14.47 4.91
N THR A 334 -20.69 -13.74 3.88
CA THR A 334 -19.58 -14.14 3.00
C THR A 334 -18.26 -13.42 3.30
N GLY A 335 -18.13 -12.84 4.49
CA GLY A 335 -17.04 -11.92 4.85
C GLY A 335 -15.62 -12.44 4.57
N SER A 336 -15.37 -13.73 4.73
CA SER A 336 -14.07 -14.34 4.43
C SER A 336 -13.67 -14.29 2.94
N MET A 337 -14.64 -14.08 2.04
CA MET A 337 -14.38 -13.99 0.60
C MET A 337 -13.78 -12.66 0.17
N PHE A 338 -13.91 -11.61 0.99
CA PHE A 338 -13.46 -10.25 0.68
C PHE A 338 -12.12 -9.89 1.33
N THR A 339 -11.40 -10.87 1.87
CA THR A 339 -10.02 -10.66 2.31
C THR A 339 -9.10 -10.46 1.11
N THR A 340 -8.06 -9.66 1.28
CA THR A 340 -7.02 -9.44 0.27
C THR A 340 -6.48 -10.75 -0.30
N LYS A 341 -6.27 -11.77 0.56
CA LYS A 341 -5.84 -13.11 0.14
C LYS A 341 -6.75 -13.75 -0.92
N THR A 342 -8.07 -13.71 -0.69
CA THR A 342 -9.04 -14.31 -1.61
C THR A 342 -9.17 -13.49 -2.89
N MET A 343 -9.21 -12.17 -2.76
CA MET A 343 -9.31 -11.27 -3.91
C MET A 343 -8.11 -11.39 -4.85
N PHE A 344 -6.89 -11.48 -4.30
CA PHE A 344 -5.71 -11.66 -5.13
C PHE A 344 -5.64 -13.03 -5.80
N LYS A 345 -6.19 -14.09 -5.19
CA LYS A 345 -6.35 -15.38 -5.88
C LYS A 345 -7.27 -15.27 -7.11
N ILE A 346 -8.32 -14.48 -7.00
CA ILE A 346 -9.25 -14.23 -8.12
C ILE A 346 -8.57 -13.37 -9.20
N LEU A 347 -7.93 -12.27 -8.80
CA LEU A 347 -7.24 -11.35 -9.73
C LEU A 347 -6.11 -12.03 -10.51
N LYS A 348 -5.41 -13.00 -9.92
CA LYS A 348 -4.37 -13.78 -10.62
C LYS A 348 -4.90 -14.68 -11.72
N GLN A 349 -6.18 -15.00 -11.69
CA GLN A 349 -6.83 -15.77 -12.74
C GLN A 349 -7.31 -14.85 -13.88
N ALA A 350 -7.34 -13.53 -13.65
CA ALA A 350 -7.71 -12.56 -14.65
C ALA A 350 -6.57 -12.34 -15.65
N PRO A 351 -6.84 -12.32 -16.95
CA PRO A 351 -5.85 -11.95 -17.95
C PRO A 351 -5.29 -10.56 -17.68
N GLU A 352 -3.98 -10.41 -17.76
CA GLU A 352 -3.30 -9.13 -17.50
C GLU A 352 -3.79 -8.02 -18.42
N SER A 353 -4.05 -8.34 -19.68
CA SER A 353 -4.62 -7.40 -20.65
C SER A 353 -5.95 -6.81 -20.19
N VAL A 354 -6.79 -7.60 -19.52
CA VAL A 354 -8.07 -7.14 -18.98
C VAL A 354 -7.86 -6.26 -17.76
N VAL A 355 -6.97 -6.65 -16.86
CA VAL A 355 -6.62 -5.84 -15.68
C VAL A 355 -6.01 -4.50 -16.11
N ALA A 356 -5.06 -4.52 -17.06
CA ALA A 356 -4.43 -3.32 -17.59
C ALA A 356 -5.43 -2.36 -18.27
N LYS A 357 -6.44 -2.89 -18.95
CA LYS A 357 -7.48 -2.07 -19.60
C LYS A 357 -8.46 -1.46 -18.61
N ARG A 358 -8.80 -2.17 -17.54
CA ARG A 358 -9.92 -1.83 -16.66
C ARG A 358 -9.54 -1.22 -15.33
N MET A 359 -8.29 -1.41 -14.89
CA MET A 359 -7.85 -1.03 -13.55
C MET A 359 -6.72 -0.02 -13.61
N VAL A 360 -6.75 0.92 -12.67
CA VAL A 360 -5.61 1.76 -12.30
C VAL A 360 -5.31 1.44 -10.83
N VAL A 361 -4.11 0.91 -10.56
CA VAL A 361 -3.66 0.54 -9.21
C VAL A 361 -2.24 1.07 -9.07
N GLN A 362 -2.08 2.21 -8.39
CA GLN A 362 -0.81 2.89 -8.29
C GLN A 362 -0.64 3.55 -6.92
N ASP A 363 0.56 3.48 -6.38
CA ASP A 363 1.03 4.27 -5.26
C ASP A 363 2.07 5.27 -5.74
N CYS A 364 1.75 6.56 -5.65
CA CYS A 364 2.58 7.66 -6.12
C CYS A 364 3.04 8.49 -4.93
N TYR A 365 4.35 8.57 -4.72
CA TYR A 365 4.96 9.41 -3.69
C TYR A 365 5.22 10.78 -4.26
N ILE A 366 4.52 11.77 -3.78
CA ILE A 366 4.55 13.14 -4.30
C ILE A 366 5.10 14.10 -3.23
N PRO A 367 6.00 15.02 -3.59
CA PRO A 367 6.45 16.05 -2.67
C PRO A 367 5.28 16.90 -2.13
N PRO A 368 5.32 17.33 -0.87
CA PRO A 368 4.25 18.14 -0.26
C PRO A 368 3.87 19.39 -1.07
N GLU A 369 4.86 20.01 -1.71
CA GLU A 369 4.69 21.25 -2.48
C GLU A 369 3.84 21.03 -3.74
N THR A 370 3.87 19.82 -4.31
CA THR A 370 3.22 19.53 -5.60
C THR A 370 2.03 18.60 -5.48
N VAL A 371 1.77 18.03 -4.30
CA VAL A 371 0.70 17.04 -4.09
C VAL A 371 -0.70 17.55 -4.41
N ASN A 372 -1.01 18.81 -4.08
CA ASN A 372 -2.31 19.41 -4.40
C ASN A 372 -2.53 19.52 -5.92
N GLY A 373 -1.49 19.90 -6.66
CA GLY A 373 -1.50 19.93 -8.12
C GLY A 373 -1.68 18.54 -8.72
N PHE A 374 -0.96 17.55 -8.18
CA PHE A 374 -1.07 16.15 -8.58
C PHE A 374 -2.50 15.60 -8.38
N LEU A 375 -3.05 15.73 -7.18
CA LEU A 375 -4.41 15.26 -6.87
C LEU A 375 -5.48 15.95 -7.70
N SER A 376 -5.34 17.27 -7.91
CA SER A 376 -6.23 18.03 -8.78
C SER A 376 -6.19 17.53 -10.22
N TRP A 377 -4.99 17.16 -10.72
CA TRP A 377 -4.83 16.56 -12.04
C TRP A 377 -5.44 15.16 -12.11
N VAL A 378 -5.15 14.27 -11.13
CA VAL A 378 -5.73 12.92 -11.06
C VAL A 378 -7.25 12.97 -11.18
N TYR A 379 -7.86 13.83 -10.42
CA TYR A 379 -9.31 13.94 -10.37
C TYR A 379 -9.97 14.49 -11.65
N ARG A 380 -9.25 15.28 -12.42
CA ARG A 380 -9.74 15.78 -13.71
C ARG A 380 -9.48 14.84 -14.87
N SER A 381 -8.36 14.09 -14.80
CA SER A 381 -7.84 13.35 -15.94
C SER A 381 -8.14 11.86 -15.90
N ILE A 382 -8.37 11.29 -14.71
CA ILE A 382 -8.61 9.86 -14.54
C ILE A 382 -10.05 9.64 -14.06
N PRO A 383 -10.87 8.90 -14.83
CA PRO A 383 -12.29 8.71 -14.52
C PRO A 383 -12.51 7.64 -13.43
N ILE A 384 -11.86 7.79 -12.27
CA ILE A 384 -12.06 6.95 -11.10
C ILE A 384 -13.10 7.58 -10.17
N SER A 385 -13.99 6.75 -9.62
CA SER A 385 -15.00 7.14 -8.63
C SER A 385 -14.68 6.66 -7.21
N THR A 386 -13.46 6.20 -6.98
CA THR A 386 -12.98 5.68 -5.70
C THR A 386 -12.25 6.74 -4.88
N PRO A 387 -12.13 6.58 -3.56
CA PRO A 387 -11.28 7.44 -2.76
C PRO A 387 -9.82 7.37 -3.19
N ILE A 388 -8.99 8.29 -2.68
CA ILE A 388 -7.53 8.20 -2.74
C ILE A 388 -7.03 8.15 -1.30
N TRP A 389 -6.13 7.20 -1.02
CA TRP A 389 -5.45 7.08 0.25
C TRP A 389 -4.26 8.04 0.31
N LEU A 390 -4.09 8.71 1.44
CA LEU A 390 -3.03 9.68 1.69
C LEU A 390 -2.22 9.21 2.88
N CYS A 391 -0.95 8.86 2.65
CA CYS A 391 -0.07 8.41 3.72
C CYS A 391 1.26 9.17 3.67
N PRO A 392 1.57 10.00 4.67
CA PRO A 392 2.87 10.67 4.74
C PRO A 392 3.98 9.68 5.10
N VAL A 393 5.10 9.76 4.39
CA VAL A 393 6.26 8.85 4.53
C VAL A 393 7.53 9.68 4.61
N LEU A 394 8.39 9.40 5.60
CA LEU A 394 9.68 10.07 5.71
C LEU A 394 10.53 9.91 4.45
N PHE A 395 11.24 10.98 4.08
CA PHE A 395 12.27 10.90 3.04
C PHE A 395 13.34 9.88 3.43
N ASN A 396 13.81 9.16 2.42
CA ASN A 396 14.94 8.25 2.53
C ASN A 396 16.11 8.76 1.70
N ASN A 397 17.31 8.78 2.29
CA ASN A 397 18.53 9.24 1.61
C ASN A 397 19.51 8.11 1.28
N ASN A 398 19.26 6.89 1.75
CA ASN A 398 20.21 5.79 1.70
C ASN A 398 19.74 4.61 0.81
N GLN A 399 18.48 4.58 0.41
CA GLN A 399 17.89 3.47 -0.36
C GLN A 399 17.46 3.97 -1.75
N PRO A 400 18.34 3.95 -2.76
CA PRO A 400 18.16 4.67 -4.02
C PRO A 400 16.99 4.19 -4.89
N PHE A 401 16.50 2.97 -4.65
CA PHE A 401 15.43 2.36 -5.43
C PHE A 401 14.03 2.45 -4.78
N THR A 402 13.93 3.05 -3.59
CA THR A 402 12.65 3.29 -2.94
C THR A 402 11.97 4.54 -3.49
N PRO A 403 10.63 4.62 -3.48
CA PRO A 403 9.92 5.81 -3.93
C PRO A 403 10.18 7.04 -3.05
N SER A 404 10.46 6.84 -1.77
CA SER A 404 10.77 7.92 -0.82
C SER A 404 12.21 8.46 -0.89
N TYR A 405 13.05 7.90 -1.79
CA TYR A 405 14.45 8.33 -1.93
C TYR A 405 14.56 9.75 -2.44
N LYS A 406 15.36 10.57 -1.76
CA LYS A 406 15.68 11.94 -2.16
C LYS A 406 17.11 12.01 -2.68
N LYS A 407 17.29 12.40 -3.95
CA LYS A 407 18.63 12.69 -4.51
C LYS A 407 19.24 13.88 -3.77
N GLN A 408 20.54 13.79 -3.42
CA GLN A 408 21.26 14.83 -2.66
C GLN A 408 21.24 16.24 -3.29
N ASN A 409 21.05 16.32 -4.61
CA ASN A 409 21.06 17.59 -5.36
C ASN A 409 19.66 18.21 -5.58
N GLN A 410 18.60 17.64 -5.04
CA GLN A 410 17.29 18.29 -5.09
C GLN A 410 17.24 19.42 -4.07
N SER A 411 16.69 20.57 -4.46
CA SER A 411 16.51 21.72 -3.59
C SER A 411 15.89 21.32 -2.26
N LYS A 412 16.33 21.94 -1.15
CA LYS A 412 15.72 21.72 0.17
C LYS A 412 14.21 21.92 0.05
N PRO A 413 13.38 21.03 0.65
CA PRO A 413 11.94 21.23 0.63
C PRO A 413 11.65 22.61 1.24
N THR A 414 10.81 23.38 0.57
CA THR A 414 10.34 24.67 1.06
C THR A 414 9.39 24.53 2.23
N VAL A 415 8.86 23.32 2.45
CA VAL A 415 7.98 22.97 3.57
C VAL A 415 8.80 22.30 4.67
N SER A 416 8.49 22.62 5.92
CA SER A 416 9.21 22.18 7.13
C SER A 416 9.09 20.66 7.41
N ALA A 417 8.24 19.92 6.70
CA ALA A 417 8.00 18.50 6.95
C ALA A 417 8.90 17.61 6.07
N PRO A 418 9.73 16.73 6.66
CA PRO A 418 10.67 15.86 5.91
C PRO A 418 9.97 14.60 5.38
N VAL A 419 8.82 14.75 4.70
CA VAL A 419 8.00 13.65 4.20
C VAL A 419 7.62 13.83 2.73
N MET A 420 7.34 12.71 2.06
CA MET A 420 6.52 12.66 0.85
C MET A 420 5.10 12.19 1.22
N ILE A 421 4.13 12.53 0.40
CA ILE A 421 2.76 12.01 0.54
C ILE A 421 2.58 10.87 -0.47
N ASN A 422 2.44 9.64 0.04
CA ASN A 422 1.99 8.55 -0.79
C ASN A 422 0.51 8.72 -1.11
N CYS A 423 0.18 8.73 -2.40
CA CYS A 423 -1.18 8.78 -2.94
C CYS A 423 -1.54 7.41 -3.50
N GLY A 424 -2.35 6.64 -2.76
CA GLY A 424 -2.87 5.33 -3.17
C GLY A 424 -4.07 5.51 -4.08
N ILE A 425 -3.88 5.31 -5.38
CA ILE A 425 -4.89 5.49 -6.44
C ILE A 425 -5.30 4.11 -6.94
N TYR A 426 -6.45 3.64 -6.48
CA TYR A 426 -6.96 2.32 -6.82
C TYR A 426 -8.38 2.46 -7.36
N GLY A 427 -8.60 2.12 -8.63
CA GLY A 427 -9.92 2.28 -9.21
C GLY A 427 -10.10 1.56 -10.54
N ARG A 428 -11.38 1.35 -10.88
CA ARG A 428 -11.78 0.88 -12.18
C ARG A 428 -12.03 2.05 -13.11
N VAL A 429 -11.63 1.91 -14.37
CA VAL A 429 -11.96 2.83 -15.46
C VAL A 429 -12.92 2.15 -16.44
N SER A 430 -14.00 2.81 -16.78
CA SER A 430 -15.09 2.24 -17.60
C SER A 430 -14.79 2.26 -19.11
N ASP A 431 -13.86 3.13 -19.53
CA ASP A 431 -13.53 3.36 -20.94
C ASP A 431 -12.45 2.40 -21.50
N GLY A 432 -11.95 1.48 -20.70
CA GLY A 432 -10.94 0.50 -21.12
C GLY A 432 -9.54 1.07 -21.32
N ARG A 433 -9.24 2.27 -20.81
CA ARG A 433 -7.98 2.98 -21.00
C ARG A 433 -7.05 2.94 -19.77
N GLY A 434 -7.14 1.91 -18.93
CA GLY A 434 -6.37 1.79 -17.69
C GLY A 434 -4.86 1.92 -17.88
N ALA A 435 -4.28 1.22 -18.87
CA ALA A 435 -2.87 1.32 -19.20
C ALA A 435 -2.46 2.75 -19.61
N TYR A 436 -3.27 3.42 -20.41
CA TYR A 436 -3.04 4.83 -20.77
C TYR A 436 -3.01 5.74 -19.53
N TYR A 437 -3.99 5.58 -18.62
CA TYR A 437 -4.01 6.39 -17.40
C TYR A 437 -2.84 6.07 -16.48
N THR A 438 -2.39 4.83 -16.43
CA THR A 438 -1.17 4.45 -15.70
C THR A 438 0.07 5.14 -16.26
N GLN A 439 0.25 5.17 -17.60
CA GLN A 439 1.34 5.90 -18.25
C GLN A 439 1.28 7.40 -17.96
N GLN A 440 0.09 7.98 -17.98
CA GLN A 440 -0.08 9.40 -17.64
C GLN A 440 0.26 9.69 -16.16
N LEU A 441 -0.08 8.76 -15.24
CA LEU A 441 0.32 8.85 -13.84
C LEU A 441 1.83 8.77 -13.66
N GLU A 442 2.50 7.88 -14.38
CA GLU A 442 3.96 7.74 -14.39
C GLU A 442 4.63 9.05 -14.79
N ALA A 443 4.20 9.63 -15.91
CA ALA A 443 4.74 10.88 -16.42
C ALA A 443 4.47 12.07 -15.47
N MET A 444 3.25 12.19 -14.96
CA MET A 444 2.87 13.28 -14.06
C MET A 444 3.58 13.16 -12.71
N CYS A 445 3.71 11.96 -12.17
CA CYS A 445 4.43 11.69 -10.93
C CYS A 445 5.89 12.18 -11.04
N GLU A 446 6.57 11.83 -12.12
CA GLU A 446 7.94 12.27 -12.39
C GLU A 446 8.03 13.80 -12.59
N GLN A 447 7.14 14.37 -13.40
CA GLN A 447 7.12 15.81 -13.68
C GLN A 447 7.01 16.65 -12.40
N LEU A 448 6.29 16.15 -11.41
CA LEU A 448 6.10 16.81 -10.11
C LEU A 448 7.14 16.42 -9.05
N GLY A 449 8.23 15.77 -9.46
CA GLY A 449 9.33 15.37 -8.58
C GLY A 449 9.05 14.16 -7.70
N GLY A 450 8.01 13.41 -8.02
CA GLY A 450 7.63 12.18 -7.32
C GLY A 450 8.21 10.92 -7.93
N ARG A 451 7.92 9.79 -7.28
CA ARG A 451 8.18 8.43 -7.76
C ARG A 451 7.03 7.51 -7.40
N LYS A 452 6.77 6.51 -8.20
CA LYS A 452 5.77 5.50 -7.87
C LYS A 452 6.40 4.21 -7.35
N MET A 453 5.61 3.40 -6.63
CA MET A 453 5.97 2.02 -6.30
C MET A 453 5.88 1.11 -7.53
N LEU A 454 6.78 0.12 -7.59
CA LEU A 454 6.88 -0.80 -8.73
C LEU A 454 6.12 -2.12 -8.54
N TYR A 455 5.33 -2.26 -7.48
CA TYR A 455 4.58 -3.50 -7.23
C TYR A 455 3.42 -3.68 -8.21
N ALA A 456 2.87 -2.59 -8.69
CA ALA A 456 1.77 -2.54 -9.65
C ALA A 456 2.28 -2.62 -11.10
N GLN A 457 1.37 -2.55 -12.07
CA GLN A 457 1.74 -2.49 -13.47
C GLN A 457 2.56 -1.24 -13.78
N ASN A 458 3.63 -1.42 -14.56
CA ASN A 458 4.53 -0.38 -15.00
C ASN A 458 4.61 -0.38 -16.52
N HIS A 459 4.52 0.80 -17.11
CA HIS A 459 4.54 0.99 -18.56
C HIS A 459 5.71 1.86 -19.02
N TYR A 460 6.75 2.01 -18.19
CA TYR A 460 7.96 2.71 -18.58
C TYR A 460 8.64 2.03 -19.76
N THR A 461 9.16 2.81 -20.70
CA THR A 461 10.20 2.30 -21.59
C THR A 461 11.46 1.99 -20.77
N GLU A 462 12.33 1.12 -21.27
CA GLU A 462 13.57 0.78 -20.54
C GLU A 462 14.44 2.03 -20.31
N SER A 463 14.52 2.91 -21.30
CA SER A 463 15.24 4.18 -21.20
C SER A 463 14.67 5.11 -20.12
N ASP A 464 13.33 5.28 -20.05
CA ASP A 464 12.71 6.11 -19.03
C ASP A 464 12.87 5.49 -17.64
N PHE A 465 12.73 4.18 -17.52
CA PHE A 465 12.90 3.46 -16.27
C PHE A 465 14.29 3.71 -15.67
N TRP A 466 15.34 3.50 -16.45
CA TRP A 466 16.71 3.66 -15.97
C TRP A 466 17.12 5.12 -15.75
N ARG A 467 16.49 6.06 -16.42
CA ARG A 467 16.63 7.49 -16.12
C ARG A 467 16.09 7.85 -14.73
N ILE A 468 14.98 7.23 -14.32
CA ILE A 468 14.35 7.45 -13.00
C ILE A 468 15.11 6.71 -11.89
N PHE A 469 15.49 5.45 -12.12
CA PHE A 469 16.07 4.55 -11.12
C PHE A 469 17.59 4.46 -11.14
N ASP A 470 18.29 5.36 -11.83
CA ASP A 470 19.77 5.48 -11.87
C ASP A 470 20.49 4.16 -12.18
N GLN A 471 20.56 3.86 -13.48
CA GLN A 471 21.17 2.62 -13.97
C GLN A 471 22.61 2.43 -13.49
N THR A 472 23.39 3.52 -13.44
CA THR A 472 24.80 3.44 -13.05
C THR A 472 24.97 2.92 -11.62
N ILE A 473 24.21 3.47 -10.69
CA ILE A 473 24.22 2.99 -9.30
C ILE A 473 23.70 1.55 -9.24
N TYR A 474 22.67 1.24 -10.02
CA TYR A 474 22.08 -0.10 -10.04
C TYR A 474 23.07 -1.16 -10.51
N ASP A 475 23.75 -0.92 -11.63
CA ASP A 475 24.69 -1.87 -12.22
C ASP A 475 25.92 -2.10 -11.33
N VAL A 476 26.49 -1.04 -10.75
CA VAL A 476 27.59 -1.13 -9.77
C VAL A 476 27.22 -1.99 -8.57
N LEU A 477 26.02 -1.79 -8.01
CA LEU A 477 25.53 -2.58 -6.86
C LEU A 477 25.31 -4.05 -7.25
N ARG A 478 24.73 -4.31 -8.42
CA ARG A 478 24.54 -5.69 -8.91
C ARG A 478 25.83 -6.43 -9.13
N GLU A 479 26.83 -5.76 -9.67
CA GLU A 479 28.17 -6.33 -9.90
C GLU A 479 28.84 -6.63 -8.55
N SER A 480 28.85 -5.67 -7.62
CA SER A 480 29.48 -5.82 -6.30
C SER A 480 28.86 -6.94 -5.45
N HIS A 481 27.58 -7.27 -5.68
CA HIS A 481 26.86 -8.33 -4.95
C HIS A 481 26.64 -9.59 -5.81
N HIS A 482 27.34 -9.73 -6.93
CA HIS A 482 27.25 -10.88 -7.85
C HIS A 482 25.82 -11.15 -8.36
N ALA A 483 24.97 -10.13 -8.41
CA ALA A 483 23.55 -10.26 -8.73
C ALA A 483 23.25 -10.28 -10.24
N THR A 484 24.17 -9.77 -11.08
CA THR A 484 23.97 -9.53 -12.51
C THR A 484 23.61 -10.81 -13.27
N GLU A 485 24.35 -11.89 -13.03
CA GLU A 485 24.14 -13.19 -13.69
C GLU A 485 23.10 -14.06 -12.95
N ALA A 486 22.94 -13.83 -11.63
CA ALA A 486 22.15 -14.70 -10.76
C ALA A 486 20.65 -14.36 -10.74
N PHE A 487 20.30 -13.10 -10.84
CA PHE A 487 18.90 -12.66 -10.71
C PHE A 487 18.45 -11.84 -11.92
N PRO A 488 17.18 -11.95 -12.34
CA PRO A 488 16.59 -11.02 -13.31
C PRO A 488 16.69 -9.57 -12.83
N SER A 489 16.87 -8.62 -13.76
CA SER A 489 16.96 -7.20 -13.44
C SER A 489 15.67 -6.64 -12.85
N LEU A 490 15.75 -5.47 -12.23
CA LEU A 490 14.57 -4.77 -11.69
C LEU A 490 13.58 -4.45 -12.80
N TYR A 491 14.06 -4.02 -13.97
CA TYR A 491 13.21 -3.74 -15.14
C TYR A 491 12.49 -5.00 -15.61
N GLU A 492 13.18 -6.10 -15.86
CA GLU A 492 12.59 -7.40 -16.25
C GLU A 492 11.52 -7.87 -15.26
N LYS A 493 11.77 -7.66 -13.94
CA LYS A 493 10.84 -8.07 -12.90
C LYS A 493 9.60 -7.18 -12.79
N THR A 494 9.65 -5.94 -13.23
CA THR A 494 8.59 -4.97 -12.95
C THR A 494 7.89 -4.43 -14.18
N CYS A 495 8.53 -4.40 -15.34
CA CYS A 495 8.01 -3.81 -16.57
C CYS A 495 7.70 -4.85 -17.68
N GLY A 496 7.91 -6.15 -17.43
CA GLY A 496 7.57 -7.20 -18.39
C GLY A 496 6.05 -7.32 -18.57
N VAL A 497 5.57 -7.18 -19.80
CA VAL A 497 4.17 -7.45 -20.15
C VAL A 497 4.04 -8.87 -20.65
N ALA A 498 3.22 -9.70 -20.01
CA ALA A 498 2.90 -11.02 -20.52
C ALA A 498 1.84 -10.91 -21.63
N GLU A 499 2.17 -11.40 -22.82
CA GLU A 499 1.17 -11.64 -23.85
C GLU A 499 0.38 -12.91 -23.51
N TRP A 500 -0.88 -12.76 -23.15
CA TRP A 500 -1.77 -13.89 -22.91
C TRP A 500 -2.30 -14.45 -24.26
N LYS A 501 -2.14 -15.76 -24.45
CA LYS A 501 -2.55 -16.44 -25.69
C LYS A 501 -4.00 -16.96 -25.67
N ASN A 502 -4.79 -16.68 -24.62
CA ASN A 502 -6.11 -17.31 -24.46
C ASN A 502 -7.26 -16.31 -24.54
N THR A 503 -7.73 -16.04 -25.74
CA THR A 503 -8.79 -15.08 -26.09
C THR A 503 -10.15 -15.36 -25.42
N TRP A 504 -10.46 -16.62 -25.10
CA TRP A 504 -11.74 -17.00 -24.47
C TRP A 504 -11.78 -16.58 -22.98
N VAL A 505 -10.68 -16.75 -22.26
CA VAL A 505 -10.57 -16.30 -20.87
C VAL A 505 -10.61 -14.77 -20.81
N GLU A 506 -9.99 -14.07 -21.76
CA GLU A 506 -10.09 -12.62 -21.88
C GLU A 506 -11.54 -12.15 -22.09
N ALA A 507 -12.28 -12.81 -23.00
CA ALA A 507 -13.68 -12.48 -23.25
C ALA A 507 -14.55 -12.66 -22.00
N ILE A 508 -14.39 -13.79 -21.31
CA ILE A 508 -15.15 -14.07 -20.08
C ILE A 508 -14.77 -13.09 -18.98
N MET A 509 -13.47 -12.86 -18.71
CA MET A 509 -13.04 -11.99 -17.63
C MET A 509 -13.28 -10.50 -17.91
N SER A 510 -13.29 -10.07 -19.20
CA SER A 510 -13.69 -8.70 -19.56
C SER A 510 -15.15 -8.39 -19.24
N LEU A 511 -15.98 -9.43 -19.06
CA LEU A 511 -17.35 -9.29 -18.60
C LEU A 511 -17.43 -9.07 -17.07
N PHE A 512 -16.43 -9.48 -16.31
CA PHE A 512 -16.40 -9.40 -14.82
C PHE A 512 -15.57 -8.22 -14.28
N LEU A 513 -14.58 -7.79 -15.01
CA LEU A 513 -13.72 -6.65 -14.68
C LEU A 513 -14.09 -5.42 -15.50
#